data_b5aa4a346f6c35fc108021e9cf8185de
#
_entry.id   b5aa4a346f6c35fc108021e9cf8185de
#
_cell.length_a   1.000
_cell.length_b   1.000
_cell.length_c   1.000
_cell.angle_alpha   90.00
_cell.angle_beta   90.00
_cell.angle_gamma   90.00
#
_symmetry.space_group_name_H-M   'P 1'
#
loop_
_entity.id
_entity.type
_entity.pdbx_description
1 polymer ?
#
loop_
_entity_poly.entity_id
_entity_poly.type
_entity_poly.pdbx_seq_one_letter_code
_entity_poly.pdbx_strand_id
1 'polypeptide(L)'
;MDLQALREHIVNNDLVPTILDSLGCHSIKYHGNYYSCGNPDGDNMGAVNVMLPSLSVVNYTRDLDTVSQYHDIFTLIQFYEGCNFFDAIKYVCDCLGLSLYHDFDDDIPESLIITRELLKMIEEDDPQPADKPISPIPEQILTYYLLCVNDQFLFDHISYQTQHLFELGYDPSSNRITIPIRNYDGTLVGVKGRYFGDIPEDSEIQKYIYLEPCNKSQILYGLDKTKDKIEETHFAYVGESEKFVMQLWSYGDYNAVATGGKTISRQQIDLLSRLCDKVVLCLDSDVKENELKNIADKFLGYVEVYMVVDENRLLVEKESPSDDPEKWRVLKNCLVKIK
;
A
#
# COMPACT_ATOMS: atom_id res chain seq x y z
N MET A 1 -14.09 -16.64 -1.57
CA MET A 1 -14.72 -16.04 -2.77
C MET A 1 -14.02 -14.74 -3.09
N ASP A 2 -13.58 -14.56 -4.31
CA ASP A 2 -13.05 -13.29 -4.82
C ASP A 2 -14.24 -12.35 -5.14
N LEU A 3 -14.33 -11.23 -4.42
CA LEU A 3 -15.40 -10.24 -4.60
C LEU A 3 -15.32 -9.55 -5.97
N GLN A 4 -14.13 -9.36 -6.50
CA GLN A 4 -13.93 -8.77 -7.82
C GLN A 4 -14.44 -9.71 -8.91
N ALA A 5 -14.10 -10.99 -8.82
CA ALA A 5 -14.60 -12.01 -9.74
C ALA A 5 -16.14 -12.15 -9.70
N LEU A 6 -16.75 -12.05 -8.51
CA LEU A 6 -18.21 -12.04 -8.38
C LEU A 6 -18.82 -10.80 -9.07
N ARG A 7 -18.24 -9.60 -8.91
CA ARG A 7 -18.71 -8.37 -9.57
C ARG A 7 -18.62 -8.50 -11.10
N GLU A 8 -17.51 -9.00 -11.59
CA GLU A 8 -17.30 -9.23 -13.03
C GLU A 8 -18.28 -10.27 -13.57
N HIS A 9 -18.52 -11.35 -12.82
CA HIS A 9 -19.52 -12.37 -13.19
C HIS A 9 -20.94 -11.78 -13.31
N ILE A 10 -21.35 -10.93 -12.35
CA ILE A 10 -22.64 -10.22 -12.37
C ILE A 10 -22.76 -9.35 -13.61
N VAL A 11 -21.72 -8.59 -13.95
CA VAL A 11 -21.72 -7.66 -15.09
C VAL A 11 -21.69 -8.42 -16.41
N ASN A 12 -20.76 -9.37 -16.56
CA ASN A 12 -20.52 -10.07 -17.82
C ASN A 12 -21.70 -10.98 -18.24
N ASN A 13 -22.45 -11.49 -17.26
CA ASN A 13 -23.59 -12.36 -17.50
C ASN A 13 -24.94 -11.62 -17.36
N ASP A 14 -24.93 -10.28 -17.26
CA ASP A 14 -26.13 -9.45 -17.18
C ASP A 14 -27.08 -9.84 -16.04
N LEU A 15 -26.54 -10.14 -14.86
CA LEU A 15 -27.27 -10.69 -13.72
C LEU A 15 -27.86 -9.63 -12.78
N VAL A 16 -27.61 -8.35 -13.03
CA VAL A 16 -28.17 -7.23 -12.24
C VAL A 16 -29.69 -7.28 -12.15
N PRO A 17 -30.44 -7.51 -13.24
CA PRO A 17 -31.90 -7.63 -13.16
C PRO A 17 -32.38 -8.76 -12.24
N THR A 18 -31.71 -9.91 -12.28
CA THR A 18 -32.04 -11.07 -11.45
C THR A 18 -31.89 -10.75 -9.95
N ILE A 19 -30.82 -10.05 -9.59
CA ILE A 19 -30.56 -9.63 -8.19
C ILE A 19 -31.61 -8.60 -7.75
N LEU A 20 -31.92 -7.61 -8.58
CA LEU A 20 -32.91 -6.58 -8.29
C LEU A 20 -34.32 -7.15 -8.16
N ASP A 21 -34.69 -8.09 -9.03
CA ASP A 21 -35.99 -8.79 -8.97
C ASP A 21 -36.10 -9.64 -7.69
N SER A 22 -35.05 -10.36 -7.36
CA SER A 22 -34.97 -11.15 -6.11
C SER A 22 -35.11 -10.29 -4.85
N LEU A 23 -34.57 -9.06 -4.88
CA LEU A 23 -34.69 -8.08 -3.80
C LEU A 23 -36.10 -7.48 -3.70
N GLY A 24 -36.97 -7.75 -4.69
CA GLY A 24 -38.31 -7.20 -4.80
C GLY A 24 -38.39 -5.85 -5.50
N CYS A 25 -37.34 -5.39 -6.14
CA CYS A 25 -37.37 -4.19 -6.98
C CYS A 25 -38.27 -4.41 -8.18
N HIS A 26 -39.01 -3.36 -8.59
CA HIS A 26 -39.95 -3.45 -9.70
C HIS A 26 -39.62 -2.49 -10.84
N SER A 27 -40.27 -2.68 -12.01
CA SER A 27 -40.10 -1.79 -13.16
C SER A 27 -38.67 -1.66 -13.67
N ILE A 28 -37.89 -2.75 -13.60
CA ILE A 28 -36.48 -2.80 -13.98
C ILE A 28 -36.34 -2.49 -15.48
N LYS A 29 -35.50 -1.50 -15.83
CA LYS A 29 -35.25 -1.06 -17.22
C LYS A 29 -33.76 -0.84 -17.44
N TYR A 30 -33.25 -1.32 -18.59
CA TYR A 30 -31.88 -1.08 -19.04
C TYR A 30 -31.77 0.19 -19.89
N HIS A 31 -30.72 1.00 -19.64
CA HIS A 31 -30.45 2.26 -20.31
C HIS A 31 -29.04 2.32 -20.96
N GLY A 32 -28.47 1.17 -21.30
CA GLY A 32 -27.17 1.06 -21.96
C GLY A 32 -25.99 1.00 -20.99
N ASN A 33 -25.89 1.90 -20.02
CA ASN A 33 -24.82 1.96 -19.04
C ASN A 33 -25.30 1.90 -17.58
N TYR A 34 -26.59 1.74 -17.35
CA TYR A 34 -27.18 1.52 -16.02
C TYR A 34 -28.55 0.84 -16.10
N TYR A 35 -28.97 0.25 -15.00
CA TYR A 35 -30.32 -0.21 -14.76
C TYR A 35 -31.06 0.77 -13.87
N SER A 36 -32.33 1.12 -14.22
CA SER A 36 -33.24 1.84 -13.33
C SER A 36 -34.32 0.89 -12.82
N CYS A 37 -34.75 1.06 -11.58
CA CYS A 37 -35.86 0.30 -11.01
C CYS A 37 -36.57 1.09 -9.91
N GLY A 38 -37.73 0.60 -9.51
CA GLY A 38 -38.42 1.04 -8.29
C GLY A 38 -37.93 0.28 -7.07
N ASN A 39 -38.02 0.93 -5.91
CA ASN A 39 -37.71 0.28 -4.63
C ASN A 39 -38.74 -0.81 -4.31
N PRO A 40 -38.37 -1.85 -3.52
CA PRO A 40 -39.29 -2.89 -3.08
C PRO A 40 -40.51 -2.35 -2.31
N ASP A 41 -40.36 -1.24 -1.61
CA ASP A 41 -41.31 -0.61 -0.70
C ASP A 41 -41.86 0.74 -1.19
N GLY A 42 -41.79 1.03 -2.51
CA GLY A 42 -42.18 2.33 -3.07
C GLY A 42 -42.79 2.27 -4.46
N ASP A 43 -43.57 3.26 -4.84
CA ASP A 43 -44.27 3.35 -6.13
C ASP A 43 -43.45 4.04 -7.24
N ASN A 44 -42.31 4.65 -6.91
CA ASN A 44 -41.48 5.37 -7.88
C ASN A 44 -40.65 4.40 -8.72
N MET A 45 -41.02 4.25 -10.01
CA MET A 45 -40.43 3.32 -10.97
C MET A 45 -38.95 3.61 -11.32
N GLY A 46 -38.42 4.78 -10.94
CA GLY A 46 -37.06 5.20 -11.24
C GLY A 46 -36.29 5.63 -9.98
N ALA A 47 -36.64 5.06 -8.83
CA ALA A 47 -36.06 5.44 -7.55
C ALA A 47 -34.61 5.01 -7.39
N VAL A 48 -34.19 3.95 -8.08
CA VAL A 48 -32.86 3.36 -7.95
C VAL A 48 -32.21 3.27 -9.32
N ASN A 49 -30.94 3.68 -9.41
CA ASN A 49 -30.08 3.47 -10.56
C ASN A 49 -28.85 2.63 -10.15
N VAL A 50 -28.58 1.55 -10.88
CA VAL A 50 -27.40 0.70 -10.74
C VAL A 50 -26.50 0.90 -11.94
N MET A 51 -25.34 1.51 -11.73
CA MET A 51 -24.40 1.87 -12.81
C MET A 51 -23.51 0.69 -13.22
N LEU A 52 -23.24 0.56 -14.52
CA LEU A 52 -22.34 -0.46 -15.06
C LEU A 52 -21.04 0.20 -15.57
N PRO A 53 -19.89 -0.49 -15.45
CA PRO A 53 -19.67 -1.81 -14.85
C PRO A 53 -19.42 -1.78 -13.33
N SER A 54 -19.46 -0.60 -12.70
CA SER A 54 -19.06 -0.41 -11.30
C SER A 54 -20.00 -1.04 -10.26
N LEU A 55 -21.25 -1.34 -10.67
CA LEU A 55 -22.34 -1.75 -9.78
C LEU A 55 -22.67 -0.72 -8.69
N SER A 56 -22.22 0.53 -8.86
CA SER A 56 -22.55 1.62 -7.94
C SER A 56 -24.02 1.97 -8.01
N VAL A 57 -24.63 2.30 -6.87
CA VAL A 57 -26.06 2.54 -6.73
C VAL A 57 -26.32 3.99 -6.32
N VAL A 58 -27.30 4.60 -6.97
CA VAL A 58 -27.91 5.85 -6.52
C VAL A 58 -29.37 5.57 -6.20
N ASN A 59 -29.79 5.80 -4.96
CA ASN A 59 -31.19 5.74 -4.56
C ASN A 59 -31.69 7.17 -4.27
N TYR A 60 -32.67 7.64 -5.04
CA TYR A 60 -33.18 9.01 -4.95
C TYR A 60 -34.21 9.21 -3.83
N THR A 61 -34.68 8.14 -3.21
CA THR A 61 -35.78 8.17 -2.24
C THR A 61 -35.44 7.53 -0.90
N ARG A 62 -34.28 6.92 -0.77
CA ARG A 62 -33.77 6.28 0.45
C ARG A 62 -32.34 6.73 0.69
N ASP A 63 -32.01 6.92 1.96
CA ASP A 63 -30.68 7.30 2.40
C ASP A 63 -29.87 6.01 2.71
N LEU A 64 -28.97 5.66 1.80
CA LEU A 64 -28.07 4.50 1.94
C LEU A 64 -26.86 4.79 2.83
N ASP A 65 -26.58 6.06 3.18
CA ASP A 65 -25.49 6.44 4.09
C ASP A 65 -25.68 5.85 5.48
N THR A 66 -26.92 5.48 5.83
CA THR A 66 -27.24 4.78 7.07
C THR A 66 -26.62 3.40 7.19
N VAL A 67 -26.20 2.81 6.06
CA VAL A 67 -25.58 1.47 5.97
C VAL A 67 -24.09 1.56 5.62
N SER A 68 -23.73 2.35 4.63
CA SER A 68 -22.36 2.48 4.15
C SER A 68 -22.12 3.84 3.46
N GLN A 69 -20.88 4.34 3.51
CA GLN A 69 -20.45 5.51 2.74
C GLN A 69 -20.21 5.17 1.25
N TYR A 70 -20.08 3.89 0.90
CA TYR A 70 -19.93 3.40 -0.47
C TYR A 70 -21.22 2.73 -0.89
N HIS A 71 -21.91 3.28 -1.90
CA HIS A 71 -23.18 2.78 -2.38
C HIS A 71 -22.97 1.90 -3.60
N ASP A 72 -23.12 0.60 -3.41
CA ASP A 72 -23.13 -0.41 -4.48
C ASP A 72 -24.35 -1.35 -4.33
N ILE A 73 -24.43 -2.32 -5.22
CA ILE A 73 -25.55 -3.29 -5.20
C ILE A 73 -25.61 -4.08 -3.88
N PHE A 74 -24.47 -4.33 -3.24
CA PHE A 74 -24.43 -5.00 -1.94
C PHE A 74 -24.96 -4.09 -0.82
N THR A 75 -24.67 -2.78 -0.88
CA THR A 75 -25.24 -1.79 0.05
C THR A 75 -26.77 -1.71 -0.07
N LEU A 76 -27.29 -1.80 -1.29
CA LEU A 76 -28.75 -1.83 -1.51
C LEU A 76 -29.38 -3.05 -0.85
N ILE A 77 -28.75 -4.22 -0.98
CA ILE A 77 -29.20 -5.48 -0.34
C ILE A 77 -29.13 -5.36 1.19
N GLN A 78 -28.02 -4.83 1.73
CA GLN A 78 -27.88 -4.61 3.17
C GLN A 78 -28.98 -3.71 3.73
N PHE A 79 -29.36 -2.68 2.98
CA PHE A 79 -30.40 -1.73 3.38
C PHE A 79 -31.76 -2.39 3.49
N TYR A 80 -32.17 -3.20 2.49
CA TYR A 80 -33.50 -3.83 2.47
C TYR A 80 -33.59 -5.10 3.30
N GLU A 81 -32.53 -5.90 3.34
CA GLU A 81 -32.50 -7.15 4.11
C GLU A 81 -32.07 -6.95 5.58
N GLY A 82 -31.62 -5.75 5.95
CA GLY A 82 -31.14 -5.45 7.30
C GLY A 82 -29.94 -6.31 7.73
N CYS A 83 -29.08 -6.68 6.79
CA CYS A 83 -27.99 -7.62 6.97
C CYS A 83 -26.60 -6.97 6.91
N ASN A 84 -25.55 -7.69 7.31
CA ASN A 84 -24.18 -7.24 7.15
C ASN A 84 -23.68 -7.51 5.73
N PHE A 85 -22.49 -6.97 5.41
CA PHE A 85 -21.90 -7.07 4.05
C PHE A 85 -21.66 -8.54 3.61
N PHE A 86 -21.25 -9.42 4.54
CA PHE A 86 -21.01 -10.82 4.23
C PHE A 86 -22.32 -11.56 3.90
N ASP A 87 -23.40 -11.26 4.63
CA ASP A 87 -24.72 -11.83 4.36
C ASP A 87 -25.31 -11.28 3.04
N ALA A 88 -24.99 -10.03 2.65
CA ALA A 88 -25.36 -9.49 1.35
C ALA A 88 -24.66 -10.23 0.19
N ILE A 89 -23.37 -10.59 0.35
CA ILE A 89 -22.67 -11.44 -0.62
C ILE A 89 -23.33 -12.80 -0.71
N LYS A 90 -23.67 -13.41 0.45
CA LYS A 90 -24.36 -14.70 0.49
C LYS A 90 -25.73 -14.63 -0.21
N TYR A 91 -26.47 -13.55 0.02
CA TYR A 91 -27.75 -13.30 -0.66
C TYR A 91 -27.59 -13.32 -2.18
N VAL A 92 -26.58 -12.61 -2.70
CA VAL A 92 -26.27 -12.59 -4.14
C VAL A 92 -25.94 -13.99 -4.65
N CYS A 93 -25.09 -14.72 -3.93
CA CYS A 93 -24.73 -16.09 -4.31
C CYS A 93 -25.97 -17.02 -4.35
N ASP A 94 -26.82 -16.95 -3.33
CA ASP A 94 -28.06 -17.74 -3.27
C ASP A 94 -29.01 -17.38 -4.43
N CYS A 95 -29.16 -16.09 -4.77
CA CYS A 95 -29.95 -15.63 -5.92
C CYS A 95 -29.43 -16.16 -7.25
N LEU A 96 -28.11 -16.28 -7.39
CA LEU A 96 -27.47 -16.73 -8.63
C LEU A 96 -27.21 -18.23 -8.67
N GLY A 97 -27.57 -18.97 -7.60
CA GLY A 97 -27.29 -20.40 -7.49
C GLY A 97 -25.82 -20.74 -7.34
N LEU A 98 -25.03 -19.82 -6.84
CA LEU A 98 -23.59 -19.97 -6.63
C LEU A 98 -23.28 -20.41 -5.20
N SER A 99 -22.25 -21.24 -5.03
CA SER A 99 -21.69 -21.51 -3.71
C SER A 99 -20.86 -20.32 -3.21
N LEU A 100 -20.84 -20.04 -1.90
CA LEU A 100 -19.93 -19.07 -1.28
C LEU A 100 -18.44 -19.35 -1.57
N TYR A 101 -18.13 -20.59 -1.93
CA TYR A 101 -16.77 -21.04 -2.30
C TYR A 101 -16.66 -21.30 -3.80
N HIS A 102 -17.60 -20.75 -4.60
CA HIS A 102 -17.58 -20.90 -6.06
C HIS A 102 -16.25 -20.38 -6.62
N ASP A 103 -15.60 -21.20 -7.44
CA ASP A 103 -14.42 -20.82 -8.18
C ASP A 103 -14.87 -20.40 -9.58
N PHE A 104 -14.79 -19.11 -9.87
CA PHE A 104 -15.18 -18.56 -11.17
C PHE A 104 -14.24 -18.99 -12.30
N ASP A 105 -13.09 -19.59 -11.98
CA ASP A 105 -12.16 -20.12 -12.99
C ASP A 105 -12.68 -21.45 -13.59
N ASP A 106 -13.55 -22.18 -12.88
CA ASP A 106 -14.19 -23.41 -13.38
C ASP A 106 -15.21 -23.14 -14.51
N ASP A 107 -15.75 -21.93 -14.60
CA ASP A 107 -16.69 -21.51 -15.66
C ASP A 107 -16.00 -21.08 -16.96
N ILE A 108 -14.68 -21.01 -16.97
CA ILE A 108 -13.89 -20.56 -18.13
C ILE A 108 -13.44 -21.79 -18.92
N PRO A 109 -13.69 -21.86 -20.26
CA PRO A 109 -13.17 -22.93 -21.09
C PRO A 109 -11.65 -23.07 -20.94
N GLU A 110 -11.17 -24.32 -20.82
CA GLU A 110 -9.75 -24.64 -20.58
C GLU A 110 -8.78 -23.92 -21.55
N SER A 111 -9.23 -23.69 -22.81
CA SER A 111 -8.49 -22.91 -23.81
C SER A 111 -8.32 -21.43 -23.46
N LEU A 112 -9.20 -20.86 -22.61
CA LEU A 112 -9.14 -19.46 -22.18
C LEU A 112 -8.39 -19.31 -20.85
N ILE A 113 -8.29 -20.39 -20.05
CA ILE A 113 -7.49 -20.39 -18.80
C ILE A 113 -6.01 -20.13 -19.14
N ILE A 114 -5.47 -20.83 -20.15
CA ILE A 114 -4.09 -20.62 -20.61
C ILE A 114 -3.91 -19.19 -21.15
N THR A 115 -4.88 -18.67 -21.87
CA THR A 115 -4.84 -17.29 -22.38
C THR A 115 -4.92 -16.28 -21.26
N ARG A 116 -5.72 -16.54 -20.21
CA ARG A 116 -5.85 -15.70 -19.03
C ARG A 116 -4.59 -15.74 -18.16
N GLU A 117 -3.97 -16.92 -17.98
CA GLU A 117 -2.69 -17.04 -17.30
C GLU A 117 -1.57 -16.35 -18.09
N LEU A 118 -1.55 -16.49 -19.42
CA LEU A 118 -0.64 -15.73 -20.29
C LEU A 118 -0.91 -14.22 -20.22
N LEU A 119 -2.16 -13.78 -20.19
CA LEU A 119 -2.52 -12.38 -20.02
C LEU A 119 -2.17 -11.87 -18.62
N LYS A 120 -2.39 -12.66 -17.55
CA LYS A 120 -1.90 -12.33 -16.20
C LYS A 120 -0.36 -12.22 -16.17
N MET A 121 0.36 -13.12 -16.82
CA MET A 121 1.82 -13.02 -16.96
C MET A 121 2.25 -11.78 -17.77
N ILE A 122 1.46 -11.42 -18.80
CA ILE A 122 1.68 -10.20 -19.60
C ILE A 122 1.25 -8.95 -18.82
N GLU A 123 0.17 -9.00 -18.03
CA GLU A 123 -0.29 -7.93 -17.16
C GLU A 123 0.60 -7.76 -15.93
N GLU A 124 1.21 -8.83 -15.42
CA GLU A 124 2.30 -8.76 -14.43
C GLU A 124 3.60 -8.20 -15.06
N ASP A 125 3.75 -8.32 -16.39
CA ASP A 125 4.78 -7.65 -17.20
C ASP A 125 4.28 -6.36 -17.86
N ASP A 126 2.97 -6.03 -17.75
CA ASP A 126 2.47 -4.73 -18.20
C ASP A 126 3.16 -3.64 -17.37
N PRO A 127 3.84 -2.69 -18.00
CA PRO A 127 4.38 -1.58 -17.26
C PRO A 127 3.20 -0.95 -16.53
N GLN A 128 3.21 -1.04 -15.20
CA GLN A 128 2.41 -0.19 -14.29
C GLN A 128 2.27 1.16 -14.96
N PRO A 129 1.08 1.76 -15.13
CA PRO A 129 0.81 2.90 -16.01
C PRO A 129 2.02 3.81 -15.97
N ALA A 130 2.74 3.88 -17.11
CA ALA A 130 4.17 4.20 -17.27
C ALA A 130 4.60 5.14 -16.16
N ASP A 131 5.27 4.63 -15.15
CA ASP A 131 5.49 5.33 -13.88
C ASP A 131 5.91 6.73 -14.24
N LYS A 132 5.11 7.71 -13.86
CA LYS A 132 5.41 9.10 -14.18
C LYS A 132 6.86 9.31 -13.82
N PRO A 133 7.70 9.77 -14.76
CA PRO A 133 9.13 9.90 -14.49
C PRO A 133 9.31 10.68 -13.20
N ILE A 134 10.30 10.33 -12.40
CA ILE A 134 10.66 11.07 -11.20
C ILE A 134 10.84 12.53 -11.62
N SER A 135 9.98 13.41 -11.10
CA SER A 135 10.05 14.84 -11.43
C SER A 135 10.90 15.52 -10.37
N PRO A 136 12.06 16.10 -10.74
CA PRO A 136 12.83 16.92 -9.83
C PRO A 136 12.00 18.10 -9.34
N ILE A 137 12.15 18.45 -8.06
CA ILE A 137 11.61 19.69 -7.50
C ILE A 137 12.75 20.67 -7.22
N PRO A 138 12.52 21.99 -7.34
CA PRO A 138 13.56 22.97 -7.14
C PRO A 138 14.12 22.96 -5.72
N GLU A 139 15.44 23.02 -5.57
CA GLU A 139 16.11 23.09 -4.25
C GLU A 139 15.63 24.28 -3.40
N GLN A 140 15.16 25.36 -4.05
CA GLN A 140 14.58 26.54 -3.37
C GLN A 140 13.41 26.17 -2.45
N ILE A 141 12.72 25.06 -2.68
CA ILE A 141 11.63 24.60 -1.81
C ILE A 141 12.14 24.39 -0.38
N LEU A 142 13.36 23.91 -0.21
CA LEU A 142 13.95 23.70 1.11
C LEU A 142 14.15 25.02 1.88
N THR A 143 14.20 26.17 1.19
CA THR A 143 14.35 27.48 1.85
C THR A 143 13.06 27.95 2.53
N TYR A 144 11.91 27.33 2.27
CA TYR A 144 10.68 27.59 2.99
C TYR A 144 10.68 26.98 4.40
N TYR A 145 11.58 26.02 4.65
CA TYR A 145 11.71 25.32 5.91
C TYR A 145 12.90 25.84 6.70
N LEU A 146 12.78 25.78 8.03
CA LEU A 146 13.91 26.12 8.89
C LEU A 146 14.87 24.92 8.94
N LEU A 147 16.07 25.07 8.41
CA LEU A 147 17.10 24.02 8.53
C LEU A 147 17.52 23.92 9.99
N CYS A 148 17.10 22.87 10.67
CA CYS A 148 17.40 22.66 12.08
C CYS A 148 17.36 21.18 12.45
N VAL A 149 18.19 20.81 13.40
CA VAL A 149 18.14 19.53 14.10
C VAL A 149 17.17 19.61 15.25
N ASN A 150 16.68 18.47 15.74
CA ASN A 150 15.68 18.42 16.80
C ASN A 150 15.93 17.25 17.77
N ASP A 151 15.45 17.43 19.02
CA ASP A 151 15.61 16.44 20.07
C ASP A 151 14.69 15.22 19.87
N GLN A 152 13.58 15.36 19.17
CA GLN A 152 12.67 14.25 18.92
C GLN A 152 13.36 13.12 18.14
N PHE A 153 14.13 13.47 17.10
CA PHE A 153 14.91 12.49 16.38
C PHE A 153 16.18 12.06 17.12
N LEU A 154 16.71 12.92 17.99
CA LEU A 154 17.79 12.49 18.90
C LEU A 154 17.29 11.39 19.86
N PHE A 155 16.09 11.53 20.42
CA PHE A 155 15.47 10.49 21.25
C PHE A 155 15.11 9.23 20.46
N ASP A 156 14.86 9.37 19.15
CA ASP A 156 14.75 8.24 18.21
C ASP A 156 16.14 7.69 17.79
N HIS A 157 17.22 8.02 18.52
CA HIS A 157 18.61 7.59 18.29
C HIS A 157 19.23 8.07 16.97
N ILE A 158 18.75 9.16 16.41
CA ILE A 158 19.33 9.81 15.23
C ILE A 158 20.18 11.01 15.66
N SER A 159 21.50 10.88 15.55
CA SER A 159 22.44 11.92 15.97
C SER A 159 22.23 13.24 15.24
N TYR A 160 22.55 14.38 15.87
CA TYR A 160 22.46 15.68 15.23
C TYR A 160 23.31 15.77 13.95
N GLN A 161 24.45 15.07 13.91
CA GLN A 161 25.29 15.01 12.71
C GLN A 161 24.56 14.31 11.57
N THR A 162 23.87 13.20 11.85
CA THR A 162 23.03 12.50 10.87
C THR A 162 21.87 13.36 10.42
N GLN A 163 21.17 14.01 11.36
CA GLN A 163 20.07 14.91 11.02
C GLN A 163 20.52 16.03 10.07
N HIS A 164 21.66 16.63 10.33
CA HIS A 164 22.24 17.66 9.46
C HIS A 164 22.64 17.11 8.09
N LEU A 165 23.26 15.92 8.03
CA LEU A 165 23.65 15.26 6.79
C LEU A 165 22.44 14.92 5.91
N PHE A 166 21.32 14.49 6.52
CA PHE A 166 20.08 14.20 5.84
C PHE A 166 19.19 15.44 5.65
N GLU A 167 19.72 16.63 5.92
CA GLU A 167 19.11 17.94 5.65
C GLU A 167 17.77 18.13 6.32
N LEU A 168 17.60 17.57 7.54
CA LEU A 168 16.35 17.73 8.27
C LEU A 168 16.10 19.20 8.60
N GLY A 169 14.84 19.56 8.57
CA GLY A 169 14.39 20.90 8.89
C GLY A 169 13.06 20.89 9.65
N TYR A 170 12.43 22.04 9.72
CA TYR A 170 11.16 22.21 10.38
C TYR A 170 10.27 23.17 9.59
N ASP A 171 9.02 22.77 9.41
CA ASP A 171 7.97 23.60 8.85
C ASP A 171 7.09 24.16 9.97
N PRO A 172 7.22 25.47 10.30
CA PRO A 172 6.40 26.10 11.32
C PRO A 172 4.92 26.14 10.98
N SER A 173 4.58 26.11 9.69
CA SER A 173 3.20 26.25 9.23
C SER A 173 2.36 25.01 9.53
N SER A 174 2.95 23.83 9.39
CA SER A 174 2.28 22.55 9.64
C SER A 174 2.73 21.86 10.93
N ASN A 175 3.64 22.47 11.69
CA ASN A 175 4.29 21.88 12.88
C ASN A 175 4.92 20.52 12.59
N ARG A 176 5.80 20.45 11.56
CA ARG A 176 6.40 19.19 11.12
C ARG A 176 7.90 19.27 10.95
N ILE A 177 8.59 18.22 11.37
CA ILE A 177 9.98 17.98 10.97
C ILE A 177 9.95 17.63 9.49
N THR A 178 10.75 18.32 8.68
CA THR A 178 10.85 18.06 7.24
C THR A 178 11.98 17.08 6.94
N ILE A 179 11.72 16.15 6.06
CA ILE A 179 12.63 15.08 5.63
C ILE A 179 12.71 15.17 4.11
N PRO A 180 13.76 15.78 3.54
CA PRO A 180 13.97 15.80 2.09
C PRO A 180 14.15 14.39 1.54
N ILE A 181 13.52 14.12 0.41
CA ILE A 181 13.64 12.86 -0.31
C ILE A 181 14.44 13.12 -1.57
N ARG A 182 15.57 12.44 -1.67
CA ARG A 182 16.47 12.53 -2.80
C ARG A 182 16.51 11.23 -3.61
N ASN A 183 16.61 11.37 -4.91
CA ASN A 183 16.89 10.25 -5.80
C ASN A 183 18.36 9.80 -5.63
N TYR A 184 18.73 8.64 -6.18
CA TYR A 184 20.07 8.05 -6.08
C TYR A 184 21.21 8.97 -6.59
N ASP A 185 20.91 9.96 -7.43
CA ASP A 185 21.84 10.97 -7.95
C ASP A 185 21.90 12.25 -7.10
N GLY A 186 21.21 12.29 -5.97
CA GLY A 186 21.13 13.44 -5.07
C GLY A 186 20.07 14.48 -5.43
N THR A 187 19.36 14.32 -6.56
CA THR A 187 18.30 15.25 -6.98
C THR A 187 17.15 15.25 -6.00
N LEU A 188 16.70 16.42 -5.55
CA LEU A 188 15.52 16.55 -4.68
C LEU A 188 14.25 16.21 -5.46
N VAL A 189 13.42 15.29 -4.91
CA VAL A 189 12.22 14.76 -5.59
C VAL A 189 10.97 14.79 -4.73
N GLY A 190 11.10 15.12 -3.46
CA GLY A 190 9.98 15.24 -2.53
C GLY A 190 10.41 15.73 -1.16
N VAL A 191 9.43 16.04 -0.32
CA VAL A 191 9.65 16.37 1.09
C VAL A 191 8.55 15.71 1.91
N LYS A 192 8.94 14.90 2.89
CA LYS A 192 8.04 14.28 3.86
C LYS A 192 8.04 15.07 5.15
N GLY A 193 6.91 15.19 5.79
CA GLY A 193 6.76 15.89 7.06
C GLY A 193 6.31 14.94 8.17
N ARG A 194 7.08 14.86 9.27
CA ARG A 194 6.69 14.17 10.50
C ARG A 194 6.17 15.19 11.50
N TYR A 195 5.00 14.95 12.08
CA TYR A 195 4.45 15.83 13.13
C TYR A 195 5.44 15.95 14.29
N PHE A 196 5.67 17.20 14.72
CA PHE A 196 6.57 17.50 15.81
C PHE A 196 5.81 17.50 17.15
N GLY A 197 6.25 16.70 18.09
CA GLY A 197 5.61 16.50 19.38
C GLY A 197 4.63 15.32 19.38
N ASP A 198 3.84 15.26 20.45
CA ASP A 198 2.83 14.22 20.67
C ASP A 198 1.55 14.55 19.90
N ILE A 199 0.98 13.56 19.26
CA ILE A 199 -0.29 13.67 18.56
C ILE A 199 -1.41 13.45 19.58
N PRO A 200 -2.35 14.41 19.76
CA PRO A 200 -3.48 14.23 20.66
C PRO A 200 -4.32 13.00 20.24
N GLU A 201 -4.76 12.20 21.21
CA GLU A 201 -5.47 10.94 20.98
C GLU A 201 -6.76 11.10 20.14
N ASP A 202 -7.46 12.22 20.28
CA ASP A 202 -8.71 12.51 19.56
C ASP A 202 -8.51 13.35 18.29
N SER A 203 -7.28 13.46 17.78
CA SER A 203 -6.99 14.29 16.59
C SER A 203 -6.91 13.46 15.31
N GLU A 204 -7.37 14.04 14.20
CA GLU A 204 -7.19 13.47 12.84
C GLU A 204 -5.79 13.74 12.26
N ILE A 205 -4.84 14.18 13.10
CA ILE A 205 -3.49 14.53 12.66
C ILE A 205 -2.73 13.27 12.26
N GLN A 206 -2.34 13.20 10.99
CA GLN A 206 -1.48 12.11 10.51
C GLN A 206 -0.04 12.33 10.98
N LYS A 207 0.58 11.26 11.52
CA LYS A 207 1.97 11.28 11.97
C LYS A 207 2.94 11.69 10.86
N TYR A 208 2.72 11.19 9.64
CA TYR A 208 3.50 11.51 8.45
C TYR A 208 2.60 11.94 7.30
N ILE A 209 3.00 13.00 6.59
CA ILE A 209 2.39 13.43 5.33
C ILE A 209 3.49 13.79 4.32
N TYR A 210 3.16 13.85 3.04
CA TYR A 210 4.03 14.47 2.05
C TYR A 210 3.71 15.96 1.99
N LEU A 211 4.72 16.80 2.24
CA LEU A 211 4.66 18.25 2.03
C LEU A 211 4.87 18.54 0.54
N GLU A 212 5.85 17.86 -0.06
CA GLU A 212 6.04 17.80 -1.50
C GLU A 212 5.97 16.33 -1.94
N PRO A 213 4.93 15.94 -2.71
CA PRO A 213 4.71 14.55 -3.07
C PRO A 213 5.76 14.01 -4.04
N CYS A 214 6.15 12.74 -3.85
CA CYS A 214 7.03 12.03 -4.77
C CYS A 214 6.47 10.65 -5.10
N ASN A 215 6.95 10.08 -6.21
CA ASN A 215 6.67 8.69 -6.55
C ASN A 215 7.62 7.76 -5.78
N LYS A 216 7.24 7.38 -4.55
CA LYS A 216 8.05 6.55 -3.67
C LYS A 216 8.40 5.18 -4.25
N SER A 217 7.60 4.64 -5.19
CA SER A 217 7.85 3.33 -5.79
C SER A 217 9.13 3.27 -6.61
N GLN A 218 9.66 4.42 -7.04
CA GLN A 218 10.87 4.52 -7.85
C GLN A 218 12.10 4.93 -7.03
N ILE A 219 11.95 5.15 -5.72
CA ILE A 219 12.97 5.73 -4.87
C ILE A 219 13.31 4.78 -3.73
N LEU A 220 14.59 4.63 -3.45
CA LEU A 220 15.10 4.07 -2.21
C LEU A 220 15.66 5.22 -1.38
N TYR A 221 14.98 5.55 -0.27
CA TYR A 221 15.43 6.64 0.59
C TYR A 221 16.84 6.36 1.16
N GLY A 222 17.68 7.36 1.12
CA GLY A 222 19.05 7.31 1.61
C GLY A 222 20.05 6.77 0.59
N LEU A 223 19.62 6.25 -0.56
CA LEU A 223 20.51 5.68 -1.57
C LEU A 223 21.50 6.70 -2.13
N ASP A 224 21.13 7.97 -2.19
CA ASP A 224 22.02 9.08 -2.57
C ASP A 224 23.27 9.21 -1.68
N LYS A 225 23.20 8.72 -0.44
CA LYS A 225 24.29 8.77 0.55
C LYS A 225 24.94 7.41 0.79
N THR A 226 24.19 6.32 0.62
CA THR A 226 24.63 4.98 1.00
C THR A 226 25.12 4.13 -0.17
N LYS A 227 24.89 4.59 -1.42
CA LYS A 227 25.20 3.88 -2.66
C LYS A 227 26.64 3.38 -2.72
N ASP A 228 27.61 4.27 -2.50
CA ASP A 228 29.04 3.91 -2.61
C ASP A 228 29.40 2.80 -1.61
N LYS A 229 28.82 2.86 -0.39
CA LYS A 229 29.07 1.82 0.62
C LYS A 229 28.39 0.50 0.26
N ILE A 230 27.19 0.52 -0.32
CA ILE A 230 26.50 -0.66 -0.81
C ILE A 230 27.29 -1.30 -1.95
N GLU A 231 27.79 -0.51 -2.91
CA GLU A 231 28.62 -0.99 -4.02
C GLU A 231 29.96 -1.57 -3.50
N GLU A 232 30.60 -0.95 -2.49
CA GLU A 232 31.84 -1.45 -1.89
C GLU A 232 31.62 -2.79 -1.17
N THR A 233 30.51 -2.94 -0.45
CA THR A 233 30.26 -4.12 0.39
C THR A 233 29.44 -5.18 -0.31
N HIS A 234 28.84 -4.89 -1.47
CA HIS A 234 27.86 -5.71 -2.19
C HIS A 234 26.67 -6.14 -1.33
N PHE A 235 26.30 -5.30 -0.35
CA PHE A 235 25.36 -5.65 0.69
C PHE A 235 24.50 -4.44 1.09
N ALA A 236 23.17 -4.64 1.23
CA ALA A 236 22.25 -3.61 1.67
C ALA A 236 21.31 -4.10 2.77
N TYR A 237 21.14 -3.27 3.81
CA TYR A 237 20.00 -3.36 4.73
C TYR A 237 18.81 -2.61 4.12
N VAL A 238 17.64 -3.22 4.12
CA VAL A 238 16.43 -2.64 3.55
C VAL A 238 15.35 -2.56 4.62
N GLY A 239 15.01 -1.34 5.01
CA GLY A 239 13.95 -1.06 5.98
C GLY A 239 12.73 -0.41 5.36
N GLU A 240 11.73 -0.10 6.20
CA GLU A 240 10.47 0.48 5.78
C GLU A 240 10.52 2.02 5.72
N SER A 241 11.10 2.65 6.73
CA SER A 241 11.00 4.08 6.96
C SER A 241 12.30 4.85 6.82
N GLU A 242 12.21 6.15 6.54
CA GLU A 242 13.35 7.07 6.49
C GLU A 242 14.12 7.07 7.83
N LYS A 243 13.41 6.90 8.94
CA LYS A 243 13.98 6.82 10.28
C LYS A 243 14.99 5.67 10.39
N PHE A 244 14.67 4.50 9.86
CA PHE A 244 15.55 3.33 9.81
C PHE A 244 16.92 3.66 9.23
N VAL A 245 16.95 4.30 8.07
CA VAL A 245 18.22 4.65 7.41
C VAL A 245 19.05 5.61 8.26
N MET A 246 18.42 6.64 8.81
CA MET A 246 19.10 7.62 9.64
C MET A 246 19.59 7.04 10.98
N GLN A 247 18.86 6.09 11.55
CA GLN A 247 19.30 5.34 12.75
C GLN A 247 20.54 4.52 12.45
N LEU A 248 20.50 3.71 11.38
CA LEU A 248 21.64 2.89 11.00
C LEU A 248 22.86 3.75 10.67
N TRP A 249 22.68 4.86 9.99
CA TRP A 249 23.74 5.82 9.75
C TRP A 249 24.36 6.34 11.06
N SER A 250 23.53 6.66 12.05
CA SER A 250 23.97 7.11 13.37
C SER A 250 24.72 6.01 14.15
N TYR A 251 24.44 4.74 13.85
CA TYR A 251 25.12 3.58 14.45
C TYR A 251 26.42 3.18 13.74
N GLY A 252 26.71 3.79 12.57
CA GLY A 252 27.87 3.50 11.75
C GLY A 252 27.67 2.43 10.69
N ASP A 253 26.41 2.00 10.47
CA ASP A 253 26.02 1.09 9.39
C ASP A 253 25.54 1.93 8.18
N TYR A 254 26.46 2.23 7.23
CA TYR A 254 26.25 3.19 6.13
C TYR A 254 25.69 2.58 4.84
N ASN A 255 25.19 1.36 4.88
CA ASN A 255 24.69 0.60 3.74
C ASN A 255 23.20 0.28 3.86
N ALA A 256 22.42 1.23 4.40
CA ALA A 256 20.98 1.09 4.60
C ALA A 256 20.18 1.93 3.61
N VAL A 257 19.04 1.39 3.18
CA VAL A 257 18.03 2.11 2.37
C VAL A 257 16.63 1.83 2.92
N ALA A 258 15.66 2.69 2.56
CA ALA A 258 14.27 2.44 2.91
C ALA A 258 13.34 2.53 1.70
N THR A 259 12.28 1.71 1.73
CA THR A 259 11.27 1.61 0.66
C THR A 259 10.19 2.67 0.74
N GLY A 260 10.08 3.35 1.89
CA GLY A 260 9.01 4.32 2.17
C GLY A 260 7.64 3.68 2.44
N GLY A 261 7.60 2.40 2.76
CA GLY A 261 6.39 1.66 3.12
C GLY A 261 6.61 0.15 3.17
N LYS A 262 5.58 -0.62 3.57
CA LYS A 262 5.66 -2.08 3.80
C LYS A 262 5.97 -2.92 2.55
N THR A 263 5.77 -2.38 1.36
CA THR A 263 5.96 -3.11 0.10
C THR A 263 7.18 -2.61 -0.64
N ILE A 264 7.90 -3.54 -1.29
CA ILE A 264 9.03 -3.23 -2.16
C ILE A 264 8.53 -3.30 -3.60
N SER A 265 8.71 -2.22 -4.36
CA SER A 265 8.33 -2.16 -5.78
C SER A 265 9.34 -2.89 -6.68
N ARG A 266 8.94 -3.19 -7.93
CA ARG A 266 9.83 -3.78 -8.93
C ARG A 266 11.03 -2.86 -9.21
N GLN A 267 10.81 -1.54 -9.34
CA GLN A 267 11.88 -0.59 -9.60
C GLN A 267 12.89 -0.51 -8.44
N GLN A 268 12.41 -0.56 -7.20
CA GLN A 268 13.28 -0.63 -6.03
C GLN A 268 14.11 -1.93 -5.99
N ILE A 269 13.50 -3.06 -6.36
CA ILE A 269 14.20 -4.35 -6.50
C ILE A 269 15.25 -4.28 -7.60
N ASP A 270 14.93 -3.71 -8.75
CA ASP A 270 15.85 -3.56 -9.88
C ASP A 270 17.06 -2.67 -9.50
N LEU A 271 16.81 -1.59 -8.74
CA LEU A 271 17.89 -0.73 -8.23
C LEU A 271 18.81 -1.52 -7.28
N LEU A 272 18.26 -2.24 -6.31
CA LEU A 272 19.04 -3.07 -5.38
C LEU A 272 19.82 -4.16 -6.09
N SER A 273 19.17 -4.87 -7.01
CA SER A 273 19.80 -5.97 -7.76
C SER A 273 20.96 -5.54 -8.65
N ARG A 274 21.06 -4.26 -9.01
CA ARG A 274 22.20 -3.71 -9.77
C ARG A 274 23.35 -3.27 -8.85
N LEU A 275 23.08 -3.02 -7.57
CA LEU A 275 24.06 -2.45 -6.64
C LEU A 275 24.68 -3.51 -5.73
N CYS A 276 23.95 -4.58 -5.41
CA CYS A 276 24.41 -5.60 -4.48
C CYS A 276 23.89 -6.98 -4.83
N ASP A 277 24.61 -8.00 -4.36
CA ASP A 277 24.24 -9.41 -4.49
C ASP A 277 23.68 -10.00 -3.18
N LYS A 278 23.66 -9.20 -2.11
CA LYS A 278 23.08 -9.56 -0.81
C LYS A 278 22.18 -8.46 -0.28
N VAL A 279 20.94 -8.83 0.06
CA VAL A 279 19.93 -7.94 0.66
C VAL A 279 19.47 -8.51 1.99
N VAL A 280 19.40 -7.68 3.02
CA VAL A 280 18.85 -8.04 4.34
C VAL A 280 17.58 -7.22 4.58
N LEU A 281 16.45 -7.90 4.64
CA LEU A 281 15.17 -7.31 4.96
C LEU A 281 15.05 -7.07 6.46
N CYS A 282 14.90 -5.81 6.86
CA CYS A 282 14.77 -5.34 8.24
C CYS A 282 13.39 -4.70 8.41
N LEU A 283 12.34 -5.51 8.21
CA LEU A 283 10.96 -5.05 8.30
C LEU A 283 10.47 -5.11 9.75
N ASP A 284 9.41 -4.37 10.05
CA ASP A 284 8.82 -4.34 11.39
C ASP A 284 8.30 -5.72 11.81
N SER A 285 8.20 -5.95 13.11
CA SER A 285 7.86 -7.26 13.70
C SER A 285 6.46 -7.79 13.36
N ASP A 286 5.60 -6.97 12.74
CA ASP A 286 4.24 -7.33 12.31
C ASP A 286 4.16 -7.99 10.92
N VAL A 287 5.28 -8.03 10.17
CA VAL A 287 5.32 -8.62 8.81
C VAL A 287 5.39 -10.15 8.88
N LYS A 288 4.47 -10.81 8.20
CA LYS A 288 4.38 -12.28 8.21
C LYS A 288 5.46 -12.93 7.33
N GLU A 289 5.92 -14.12 7.73
CA GLU A 289 6.94 -14.89 7.00
C GLU A 289 6.58 -15.15 5.52
N ASN A 290 5.30 -15.37 5.20
CA ASN A 290 4.85 -15.57 3.83
C ASN A 290 4.99 -14.29 2.98
N GLU A 291 4.79 -13.11 3.57
CA GLU A 291 4.98 -11.82 2.89
C GLU A 291 6.46 -11.60 2.58
N LEU A 292 7.33 -11.96 3.51
CA LEU A 292 8.79 -11.89 3.31
C LEU A 292 9.26 -12.82 2.20
N LYS A 293 8.73 -14.04 2.13
CA LYS A 293 9.02 -14.98 1.02
C LYS A 293 8.55 -14.42 -0.32
N ASN A 294 7.35 -13.86 -0.39
CA ASN A 294 6.83 -13.22 -1.61
C ASN A 294 7.69 -12.02 -2.04
N ILE A 295 8.26 -11.26 -1.10
CA ILE A 295 9.20 -10.18 -1.41
C ILE A 295 10.51 -10.78 -1.95
N ALA A 296 11.06 -11.80 -1.30
CA ALA A 296 12.31 -12.44 -1.68
C ALA A 296 12.22 -13.05 -3.09
N ASP A 297 11.10 -13.67 -3.44
CA ASP A 297 10.89 -14.30 -4.74
C ASP A 297 10.94 -13.32 -5.92
N LYS A 298 10.65 -12.06 -5.68
CA LYS A 298 10.73 -11.00 -6.70
C LYS A 298 12.16 -10.59 -7.06
N PHE A 299 13.15 -10.86 -6.21
CA PHE A 299 14.56 -10.57 -6.53
C PHE A 299 15.10 -11.52 -7.59
N LEU A 300 16.09 -11.06 -8.36
CA LEU A 300 16.78 -11.89 -9.36
C LEU A 300 17.53 -13.05 -8.69
N GLY A 301 17.66 -14.17 -9.41
CA GLY A 301 18.18 -15.42 -8.84
C GLY A 301 19.62 -15.38 -8.33
N TYR A 302 20.40 -14.35 -8.67
CA TYR A 302 21.77 -14.16 -8.16
C TYR A 302 21.82 -13.32 -6.87
N VAL A 303 20.70 -12.69 -6.47
CA VAL A 303 20.64 -11.90 -5.24
C VAL A 303 20.24 -12.81 -4.08
N GLU A 304 21.11 -12.88 -3.08
CA GLU A 304 20.81 -13.57 -1.82
C GLU A 304 19.95 -12.69 -0.93
N VAL A 305 18.79 -13.17 -0.51
CA VAL A 305 17.88 -12.44 0.38
C VAL A 305 17.85 -13.06 1.75
N TYR A 306 18.15 -12.25 2.74
CA TYR A 306 18.12 -12.59 4.16
C TYR A 306 17.03 -11.76 4.87
N MET A 307 16.60 -12.23 6.02
CA MET A 307 15.76 -11.48 6.95
C MET A 307 16.41 -11.44 8.32
N VAL A 308 16.16 -10.38 9.05
CA VAL A 308 16.46 -10.31 10.48
C VAL A 308 15.43 -11.12 11.24
N VAL A 309 15.87 -11.99 12.14
CA VAL A 309 15.01 -12.81 13.00
C VAL A 309 15.24 -12.47 14.45
N ASP A 310 14.18 -12.17 15.16
CA ASP A 310 14.23 -11.92 16.62
C ASP A 310 13.96 -13.21 17.42
N GLU A 311 14.93 -14.11 17.44
CA GLU A 311 14.85 -15.36 18.20
C GLU A 311 14.72 -15.12 19.72
N ASN A 312 15.24 -14.01 20.20
CA ASN A 312 15.28 -13.68 21.62
C ASN A 312 14.08 -12.86 22.10
N ARG A 313 13.14 -12.53 21.20
CA ARG A 313 11.96 -11.69 21.47
C ARG A 313 12.32 -10.36 22.12
N LEU A 314 13.32 -9.69 21.55
CA LEU A 314 13.80 -8.39 22.01
C LEU A 314 12.84 -7.26 21.59
N LEU A 315 12.18 -7.42 20.44
CA LEU A 315 11.27 -6.43 19.87
C LEU A 315 9.90 -6.52 20.50
N VAL A 316 9.29 -5.37 20.77
CA VAL A 316 7.88 -5.27 21.11
C VAL A 316 7.04 -5.13 19.84
N GLU A 317 5.73 -5.26 19.96
CA GLU A 317 4.81 -5.16 18.81
C GLU A 317 4.99 -3.83 18.05
N LYS A 318 5.18 -3.90 16.74
CA LYS A 318 5.39 -2.76 15.81
C LYS A 318 6.73 -2.00 16.02
N GLU A 319 7.66 -2.55 16.75
CA GLU A 319 8.99 -1.98 16.88
C GLU A 319 9.84 -2.38 15.67
N SER A 320 10.58 -1.41 15.13
CA SER A 320 11.58 -1.67 14.07
C SER A 320 12.86 -2.24 14.70
N PRO A 321 13.57 -3.14 14.01
CA PRO A 321 14.86 -3.67 14.50
C PRO A 321 15.90 -2.58 14.83
N SER A 322 15.77 -1.39 14.26
CA SER A 322 16.70 -0.27 14.46
C SER A 322 16.29 0.71 15.55
N ASP A 323 15.11 0.57 16.16
CA ASP A 323 14.60 1.56 17.12
C ASP A 323 15.45 1.66 18.40
N ASP A 324 16.22 0.62 18.71
CA ASP A 324 17.17 0.61 19.84
C ASP A 324 18.55 0.14 19.37
N PRO A 325 19.64 0.92 19.61
CA PRO A 325 20.97 0.57 19.13
C PRO A 325 21.55 -0.71 19.76
N GLU A 326 21.19 -1.04 21.00
CA GLU A 326 21.66 -2.25 21.65
C GLU A 326 20.96 -3.49 21.09
N LYS A 327 19.64 -3.38 20.83
CA LYS A 327 18.89 -4.44 20.14
C LYS A 327 19.42 -4.64 18.73
N TRP A 328 19.68 -3.56 18.00
CA TRP A 328 20.25 -3.63 16.65
C TRP A 328 21.59 -4.34 16.60
N ARG A 329 22.49 -4.10 17.55
CA ARG A 329 23.80 -4.80 17.63
C ARG A 329 23.64 -6.32 17.69
N VAL A 330 22.58 -6.82 18.31
CA VAL A 330 22.27 -8.25 18.40
C VAL A 330 21.58 -8.70 17.10
N LEU A 331 20.51 -8.02 16.74
CA LEU A 331 19.61 -8.42 15.66
C LEU A 331 20.29 -8.44 14.28
N LYS A 332 21.21 -7.51 13.99
CA LYS A 332 21.94 -7.49 12.72
C LYS A 332 22.81 -8.72 12.46
N ASN A 333 23.06 -9.55 13.50
CA ASN A 333 23.79 -10.81 13.39
C ASN A 333 22.85 -12.03 13.35
N CYS A 334 21.56 -11.85 13.62
CA CYS A 334 20.53 -12.89 13.61
C CYS A 334 19.85 -12.93 12.25
N LEU A 335 20.53 -13.44 11.24
CA LEU A 335 20.08 -13.45 9.85
C LEU A 335 19.71 -14.86 9.41
N VAL A 336 18.54 -14.99 8.80
CA VAL A 336 18.08 -16.22 8.12
C VAL A 336 17.99 -15.97 6.63
N LYS A 337 18.62 -16.85 5.84
CA LYS A 337 18.52 -16.81 4.39
C LYS A 337 17.14 -17.30 3.97
N ILE A 338 16.44 -16.52 3.14
CA ILE A 338 15.13 -16.86 2.58
C ILE A 338 15.21 -17.15 1.08
N LYS A 339 16.23 -16.63 0.40
CA LYS A 339 16.50 -16.94 -1.02
C LYS A 339 17.98 -16.96 -1.32
#